data_01803d28749fb501fe2cd6eec3afa8dc
#
_entry.id   01803d28749fb501fe2cd6eec3afa8dc
#
_cell.length_a   1.000
_cell.length_b   1.000
_cell.length_c   1.000
_cell.angle_alpha   90.00
_cell.angle_beta   90.00
_cell.angle_gamma   90.00
#
_symmetry.space_group_name_H-M   'P 1'
#
loop_
_entity.id
_entity.type
_entity.pdbx_description
1 polymer ?
#
loop_
_entity_poly.entity_id
_entity_poly.type
_entity_poly.pdbx_seq_one_letter_code
_entity_poly.pdbx_strand_id
1 'polypeptide(L)' 'MKVKVTVKLAGGLVHTLGFSERELELPPGTTVAELLDAIAIDRTRPVIVGRNGWAIDLVDEVQDGDRILVSPVFSGG' A
#
# COMPACT_ATOMS: atom_id res chain seq x y z
N MET A 1 -2.01 2.29 -21.12
CA MET A 1 -2.02 3.36 -20.14
C MET A 1 -1.80 2.77 -18.75
N LYS A 2 -0.94 3.38 -17.94
CA LYS A 2 -0.64 2.88 -16.59
C LYS A 2 -0.77 4.00 -15.59
N VAL A 3 -1.14 3.64 -14.36
CA VAL A 3 -1.18 4.60 -13.27
C VAL A 3 0.10 4.44 -12.44
N LYS A 4 0.67 5.55 -12.06
CA LYS A 4 1.91 5.60 -11.29
C LYS A 4 1.57 5.90 -9.84
N VAL A 5 1.99 5.02 -8.94
CA VAL A 5 1.65 5.10 -7.52
C VAL A 5 2.94 4.99 -6.72
N THR A 6 3.08 5.84 -5.72
CA THR A 6 4.20 5.77 -4.78
C THR A 6 3.71 5.08 -3.51
N VAL A 7 4.34 3.99 -3.14
CA VAL A 7 4.00 3.23 -1.93
C VAL A 7 5.08 3.47 -0.88
N LYS A 8 4.64 3.88 0.29
CA LYS A 8 5.52 4.12 1.43
C LYS A 8 5.14 3.16 2.54
N LEU A 9 6.14 2.57 3.17
CA LEU A 9 5.93 1.61 4.26
C LEU A 9 6.34 2.21 5.59
N ALA A 10 5.60 1.90 6.63
CA ALA A 10 5.88 2.36 7.99
C ALA A 10 6.25 1.19 8.90
N GLY A 11 6.99 1.51 9.94
CA GLY A 11 7.32 0.55 10.99
C GLY A 11 8.07 -0.68 10.52
N GLY A 12 7.72 -1.82 11.09
CA GLY A 12 8.38 -3.09 10.79
C GLY A 12 8.22 -3.59 9.37
N LEU A 13 7.27 -3.04 8.61
CA LEU A 13 7.09 -3.44 7.21
C LEU A 13 8.31 -3.15 6.36
N VAL A 14 9.05 -2.10 6.69
CA VAL A 14 10.29 -1.76 5.99
C VAL A 14 11.27 -2.94 6.04
N HIS A 15 11.43 -3.53 7.20
CA HIS A 15 12.32 -4.68 7.37
C HIS A 15 11.78 -5.93 6.70
N THR A 16 10.48 -6.15 6.81
CA THR A 16 9.84 -7.35 6.24
C THR A 16 9.92 -7.36 4.72
N LEU A 17 9.71 -6.22 4.09
CA LEU A 17 9.64 -6.14 2.63
C LEU A 17 10.94 -5.67 1.98
N GLY A 18 11.85 -5.11 2.76
CA GLY A 18 13.17 -4.71 2.27
C GLY A 18 13.23 -3.38 1.55
N PHE A 19 12.19 -2.56 1.66
CA PHE A 19 12.21 -1.19 1.10
C PHE A 19 11.33 -0.27 1.95
N SER A 20 11.60 1.03 1.90
CA SER A 20 10.80 2.02 2.62
C SER A 20 9.83 2.76 1.70
N GLU A 21 10.17 2.90 0.44
CA GLU A 21 9.37 3.60 -0.55
C GLU A 21 9.65 3.02 -1.92
N ARG A 22 8.61 2.89 -2.72
CA ARG A 22 8.74 2.35 -4.07
C ARG A 22 7.67 2.96 -4.97
N GLU A 23 8.07 3.31 -6.19
CA GLU A 23 7.14 3.76 -7.21
C GLU A 23 6.75 2.55 -8.08
N LEU A 24 5.45 2.40 -8.32
CA LEU A 24 4.91 1.31 -9.12
C LEU A 24 4.10 1.86 -10.28
N GLU A 25 4.16 1.16 -11.40
CA GLU A 25 3.27 1.41 -12.53
C GLU A 25 2.29 0.25 -12.60
N LEU A 26 1.00 0.56 -12.53
CA LEU A 26 -0.05 -0.43 -12.42
C LEU A 26 -1.12 -0.21 -13.48
N PRO A 27 -1.85 -1.25 -13.89
CA PRO A 27 -2.97 -1.06 -14.81
C PRO A 27 -4.05 -0.17 -14.17
N PRO A 28 -4.77 0.63 -14.99
CA PRO A 28 -5.92 1.36 -14.47
C PRO A 28 -6.94 0.40 -13.86
N GLY A 29 -7.57 0.81 -12.79
CA GLY A 29 -8.54 -0.03 -12.10
C GLY A 29 -7.95 -0.95 -11.03
N THR A 30 -6.64 -0.91 -10.83
CA THR A 30 -6.01 -1.70 -9.77
C THR A 30 -6.53 -1.25 -8.41
N THR A 31 -6.94 -2.21 -7.60
CA THR A 31 -7.43 -1.93 -6.25
C THR A 31 -6.26 -1.91 -5.25
N VAL A 32 -6.54 -1.38 -4.06
CA VAL A 32 -5.56 -1.41 -2.96
C VAL A 32 -5.17 -2.84 -2.64
N ALA A 33 -6.13 -3.77 -2.64
CA ALA A 33 -5.83 -5.18 -2.38
C ALA A 33 -4.84 -5.74 -3.40
N GLU A 34 -5.04 -5.44 -4.68
CA GLU A 34 -4.13 -5.87 -5.73
C GLU A 34 -2.76 -5.21 -5.61
N LEU A 35 -2.72 -3.95 -5.19
CA LEU A 35 -1.48 -3.26 -4.93
C LEU A 35 -0.68 -3.95 -3.82
N LEU A 36 -1.36 -4.31 -2.72
CA LEU A 36 -0.70 -5.01 -1.62
C LEU A 36 -0.15 -6.36 -2.05
N ASP A 37 -0.88 -7.08 -2.90
CA ASP A 37 -0.39 -8.34 -3.45
C ASP A 37 0.85 -8.11 -4.32
N ALA A 38 0.86 -7.03 -5.09
CA ALA A 38 1.98 -6.71 -5.97
C ALA A 38 3.28 -6.43 -5.21
N ILE A 39 3.17 -5.91 -3.99
CA ILE A 39 4.36 -5.67 -3.15
C ILE A 39 4.59 -6.78 -2.13
N ALA A 40 3.88 -7.89 -2.28
CA ALA A 40 4.06 -9.11 -1.47
C ALA A 40 3.75 -8.95 0.01
N ILE A 41 2.77 -8.11 0.34
CA ILE A 41 2.30 -8.00 1.71
C ILE A 41 1.38 -9.18 2.00
N ASP A 42 1.64 -9.85 3.12
CA ASP A 42 0.81 -10.93 3.61
C ASP A 42 -0.52 -10.35 4.10
N ARG A 43 -1.61 -10.69 3.41
CA ARG A 43 -2.95 -10.17 3.74
C ARG A 43 -3.55 -10.76 4.99
N THR A 44 -2.91 -11.74 5.60
CA THR A 44 -3.31 -12.24 6.91
C THR A 44 -2.88 -11.28 8.03
N ARG A 45 -1.95 -10.37 7.74
CA ARG A 45 -1.53 -9.36 8.69
C ARG A 45 -2.36 -8.11 8.49
N PRO A 46 -3.00 -7.61 9.55
CA PRO A 46 -3.79 -6.37 9.41
C PRO A 46 -2.88 -5.17 9.15
N VAL A 47 -3.28 -4.36 8.19
CA VAL A 47 -2.57 -3.11 7.88
C VAL A 47 -3.58 -1.99 7.71
N ILE A 48 -3.14 -0.78 7.95
CA ILE A 48 -3.89 0.43 7.65
C ILE A 48 -3.29 1.03 6.38
N VAL A 49 -4.14 1.33 5.41
CA VAL A 49 -3.70 1.93 4.16
C VAL A 49 -4.28 3.33 4.07
N GLY A 50 -3.42 4.30 3.81
CA GLY A 50 -3.83 5.69 3.66
C GLY A 50 -3.44 6.22 2.28
N ARG A 51 -4.28 7.12 1.75
CA ARG A 51 -4.01 7.86 0.53
C ARG A 51 -4.04 9.34 0.85
N ASN A 52 -2.90 10.00 0.62
CA ASN A 52 -2.80 11.46 0.84
C ASN A 52 -3.32 11.88 2.22
N GLY A 53 -3.05 11.07 3.24
CA GLY A 53 -3.46 11.37 4.61
C GLY A 53 -4.82 10.85 5.02
N TRP A 54 -5.55 10.17 4.13
CA TRP A 54 -6.88 9.63 4.42
C TRP A 54 -6.86 8.11 4.36
N ALA A 55 -7.52 7.46 5.31
CA ALA A 55 -7.66 6.01 5.29
C ALA A 55 -8.52 5.58 4.10
N ILE A 56 -8.11 4.50 3.44
CA ILE A 56 -8.86 3.93 2.32
C ILE A 56 -9.02 2.43 2.52
N ASP A 57 -9.95 1.85 1.78
CA ASP A 57 -10.28 0.42 1.89
C ASP A 57 -9.60 -0.40 0.81
N LEU A 58 -9.55 -1.70 1.02
CA LEU A 58 -8.93 -2.63 0.07
C LEU A 58 -9.62 -2.65 -1.28
N VAL A 59 -10.89 -2.30 -1.32
CA VAL A 59 -11.68 -2.29 -2.57
C VAL A 59 -11.53 -0.98 -3.36
N ASP A 60 -10.92 0.02 -2.76
CA ASP A 60 -10.72 1.30 -3.44
C ASP A 60 -9.68 1.15 -4.55
N GLU A 61 -9.91 1.83 -5.66
CA GLU A 61 -8.96 1.82 -6.78
C GLU A 61 -7.90 2.89 -6.57
N VAL A 62 -6.66 2.56 -6.95
CA VAL A 62 -5.58 3.54 -6.92
C VAL A 62 -5.64 4.40 -8.18
N GLN A 63 -5.20 5.65 -8.06
CA GLN A 63 -5.21 6.62 -9.13
C GLN A 63 -3.81 7.06 -9.47
N ASP A 64 -3.62 7.55 -10.69
CA ASP A 64 -2.32 8.06 -11.11
C ASP A 64 -1.90 9.22 -10.21
N GLY A 65 -0.67 9.15 -9.73
CA GLY A 65 -0.12 10.15 -8.83
C GLY A 65 -0.41 9.92 -7.36
N ASP A 66 -1.09 8.83 -7.01
CA ASP A 66 -1.40 8.55 -5.62
C ASP A 66 -0.16 8.28 -4.78
N ARG A 67 -0.22 8.72 -3.53
CA ARG A 67 0.76 8.38 -2.50
C ARG A 67 0.06 7.50 -1.48
N ILE A 68 0.48 6.26 -1.43
CA ILE A 68 -0.12 5.25 -0.56
C ILE A 68 0.82 4.95 0.59
N LEU A 69 0.33 5.09 1.81
CA LEU A 69 1.08 4.72 3.00
C LEU A 69 0.48 3.45 3.58
N VAL A 70 1.32 2.46 3.81
CA VAL A 70 0.91 1.20 4.42
C VAL A 70 1.56 1.10 5.78
N SER A 71 0.74 0.95 6.82
CA SER A 71 1.20 0.88 8.20
C SER A 71 0.71 -0.40 8.86
N PRO A 72 1.51 -1.05 9.69
CA PRO A 72 1.03 -2.20 10.44
C PRO A 72 0.08 -1.74 11.54
N VAL A 73 -0.90 -2.59 11.85
CA VAL A 73 -1.77 -2.37 13.01
C VAL A 73 -1.11 -3.04 14.20
N PHE A 74 -0.80 -2.27 15.22
CA PHE A 74 -0.28 -2.83 16.45
C PHE A 74 -1.43 -3.20 17.37
N SER A 75 -1.52 -4.48 17.67
CA SER A 75 -2.41 -4.94 18.74
C SER A 75 -1.66 -4.70 20.04
N GLY A 76 -1.93 -3.62 20.69
CA GLY A 76 -1.28 -3.17 21.89
C GLY A 76 -0.67 -4.24 22.81
N GLY A 77 0.48 -4.54 22.62
CA GLY A 77 1.08 -5.50 23.51
C GLY A 77 2.52 -5.39 23.47
#